data_0ff2357e9771111e56fd60a323d7a323
#
_entry.id   0ff2357e9771111e56fd60a323d7a323
#
_cell.length_a   1.000
_cell.length_b   1.000
_cell.length_c   1.000
_cell.angle_alpha   90.00
_cell.angle_beta   90.00
_cell.angle_gamma   90.00
#
_symmetry.space_group_name_H-M   'P 1'
#
loop_
_entity.id
_entity.type
_entity.pdbx_description
1 polymer ?
#
loop_
_entity_poly.entity_id
_entity_poly.type
_entity_poly.pdbx_seq_one_letter_code
_entity_poly.pdbx_strand_id
1 'polypeptide(L)'
;MGEPGKAVVIGAGVGGLASAASLAQAGEHEVTVYERMSFAGGRFTQHDHDGFQIPTGAVHMIPHGKKGPFARLILGKRSRGGLDLGRHGVDFLPTTKFACQIKDGRLYRANSIYGVLPWFTLKDTLNLPRLLMKPAKKPWGNETEDGKTWMSRYFSPDFIDFVDAFSNFAISLRFEQMPASTVVRMLQNSFWSDRPHVPKGGCKGVIDGLRADLRENGARVKLSHEVTEILPGDAEESTKGNRFCIGVRRRGRDEGVWVGADAIIHNGGHPNLLKALSDDFEVTDGVREQVRDTQAVGGIGFVFALDDDIPHRGSGVTMLPGLDRVGGYVIPTFSDPSLAPEGKHMMITHQYVPDPSVKSEISKGREDLYEAIPWLADHGEELCVHTYHRNWPCNRAPQGAELPSDVGVDGIRLVGDGVKGHGWMMVEGIASNVPGAVADVSSTM
;
A
#
# COMPACT_ATOMS: atom_id res chain seq x y z
N MET A 1 -14.84 31.60 20.38
CA MET A 1 -14.15 30.55 19.60
C MET A 1 -14.65 30.74 18.17
N GLY A 2 -13.77 30.84 17.19
CA GLY A 2 -14.16 30.88 15.77
C GLY A 2 -14.89 29.60 15.37
N GLU A 3 -15.58 29.62 14.23
CA GLU A 3 -16.14 28.38 13.67
C GLU A 3 -15.02 27.39 13.38
N PRO A 4 -15.22 26.05 13.59
CA PRO A 4 -14.21 25.07 13.29
C PRO A 4 -13.89 25.07 11.78
N GLY A 5 -12.61 25.01 11.44
CA GLY A 5 -12.18 24.91 10.04
C GLY A 5 -12.75 23.67 9.36
N LYS A 6 -13.08 23.75 8.07
CA LYS A 6 -13.66 22.65 7.29
C LYS A 6 -12.58 21.92 6.51
N ALA A 7 -12.31 20.68 6.88
CA ALA A 7 -11.39 19.78 6.19
C ALA A 7 -12.14 18.80 5.29
N VAL A 8 -11.80 18.77 4.02
CA VAL A 8 -12.33 17.80 3.06
C VAL A 8 -11.24 16.78 2.71
N VAL A 9 -11.58 15.49 2.81
CA VAL A 9 -10.72 14.40 2.38
C VAL A 9 -11.31 13.75 1.12
N ILE A 10 -10.54 13.71 0.05
CA ILE A 10 -10.97 13.17 -1.25
C ILE A 10 -10.38 11.77 -1.44
N GLY A 11 -11.26 10.77 -1.37
CA GLY A 11 -10.95 9.35 -1.49
C GLY A 11 -10.84 8.64 -0.14
N ALA A 12 -11.72 7.64 0.07
CA ALA A 12 -11.80 6.81 1.28
C ALA A 12 -10.88 5.58 1.21
N GLY A 13 -9.71 5.67 0.59
CA GLY A 13 -8.64 4.67 0.74
C GLY A 13 -8.01 4.75 2.13
N VAL A 14 -7.15 3.79 2.49
CA VAL A 14 -6.55 3.69 3.83
C VAL A 14 -5.81 4.98 4.25
N GLY A 15 -5.08 5.63 3.33
CA GLY A 15 -4.40 6.90 3.61
C GLY A 15 -5.37 8.05 3.90
N GLY A 16 -6.42 8.18 3.08
CA GLY A 16 -7.46 9.21 3.27
C GLY A 16 -8.23 9.02 4.57
N LEU A 17 -8.67 7.79 4.87
CA LEU A 17 -9.39 7.49 6.11
C LEU A 17 -8.51 7.70 7.35
N ALA A 18 -7.23 7.33 7.30
CA ALA A 18 -6.31 7.55 8.41
C ALA A 18 -6.04 9.05 8.63
N SER A 19 -5.89 9.82 7.54
CA SER A 19 -5.75 11.28 7.63
C SER A 19 -7.01 11.94 8.20
N ALA A 20 -8.18 11.54 7.71
CA ALA A 20 -9.46 12.02 8.22
C ALA A 20 -9.64 11.70 9.72
N ALA A 21 -9.26 10.48 10.14
CA ALA A 21 -9.31 10.08 11.55
C ALA A 21 -8.36 10.92 12.41
N SER A 22 -7.14 11.20 11.92
CA SER A 22 -6.19 12.07 12.61
C SER A 22 -6.73 13.48 12.80
N LEU A 23 -7.33 14.08 11.76
CA LEU A 23 -7.95 15.40 11.82
C LEU A 23 -9.16 15.42 12.76
N ALA A 24 -10.04 14.41 12.67
CA ALA A 24 -11.24 14.34 13.50
C ALA A 24 -10.92 14.14 14.99
N GLN A 25 -9.88 13.35 15.31
CA GLN A 25 -9.42 13.13 16.67
C GLN A 25 -8.83 14.38 17.34
N ALA A 26 -8.30 15.33 16.54
CA ALA A 26 -7.85 16.63 17.06
C ALA A 26 -9.02 17.47 17.61
N GLY A 27 -10.23 17.26 17.07
CA GLY A 27 -11.46 17.91 17.55
C GLY A 27 -11.60 19.40 17.16
N GLU A 28 -10.71 19.89 16.32
CA GLU A 28 -10.61 21.30 15.93
C GLU A 28 -11.31 21.59 14.59
N HIS A 29 -11.67 20.51 13.84
CA HIS A 29 -12.11 20.64 12.44
C HIS A 29 -13.38 19.83 12.16
N GLU A 30 -14.25 20.37 11.28
CA GLU A 30 -15.33 19.61 10.67
C GLU A 30 -14.77 18.79 9.49
N VAL A 31 -14.73 17.45 9.64
CA VAL A 31 -14.10 16.56 8.65
C VAL A 31 -15.15 15.84 7.82
N THR A 32 -15.06 15.96 6.48
CA THR A 32 -15.90 15.19 5.56
C THR A 32 -15.04 14.46 4.53
N VAL A 33 -15.27 13.14 4.39
CA VAL A 33 -14.62 12.30 3.38
C VAL A 33 -15.59 12.05 2.22
N TYR A 34 -15.15 12.31 0.98
CA TYR A 34 -15.89 11.97 -0.23
C TYR A 34 -15.21 10.82 -0.97
N GLU A 35 -15.99 9.79 -1.31
CA GLU A 35 -15.53 8.61 -2.04
C GLU A 35 -16.45 8.32 -3.23
N ARG A 36 -15.88 8.23 -4.43
CA ARG A 36 -16.63 7.96 -5.66
C ARG A 36 -17.21 6.53 -5.75
N MET A 37 -16.54 5.57 -5.08
CA MET A 37 -17.01 4.18 -5.04
C MET A 37 -18.14 4.03 -4.02
N SER A 38 -18.91 2.95 -4.15
CA SER A 38 -19.96 2.58 -3.19
C SER A 38 -19.41 1.94 -1.89
N PHE A 39 -18.10 1.76 -1.79
CA PHE A 39 -17.41 1.16 -0.65
C PHE A 39 -16.15 1.94 -0.28
N ALA A 40 -15.70 1.82 0.96
CA ALA A 40 -14.47 2.40 1.47
C ALA A 40 -13.31 1.40 1.42
N GLY A 41 -12.07 1.91 1.51
CA GLY A 41 -10.84 1.13 1.54
C GLY A 41 -10.12 1.07 0.20
N GLY A 42 -10.83 1.27 -0.92
CA GLY A 42 -10.23 1.22 -2.26
C GLY A 42 -9.52 -0.12 -2.50
N ARG A 43 -8.19 -0.08 -2.74
CA ARG A 43 -7.36 -1.28 -2.95
C ARG A 43 -6.97 -2.00 -1.64
N PHE A 44 -7.22 -1.39 -0.48
CA PHE A 44 -6.94 -1.95 0.84
C PHE A 44 -8.25 -2.32 1.55
N THR A 45 -9.03 -3.21 0.95
CA THR A 45 -10.23 -3.82 1.52
C THR A 45 -10.44 -5.20 0.91
N GLN A 46 -11.60 -5.80 1.07
CA GLN A 46 -11.94 -7.12 0.55
C GLN A 46 -13.43 -7.21 0.24
N HIS A 47 -13.80 -8.25 -0.48
CA HIS A 47 -15.18 -8.69 -0.68
C HIS A 47 -15.30 -10.16 -0.33
N ASP A 48 -16.50 -10.57 0.09
CA ASP A 48 -16.82 -11.96 0.33
C ASP A 48 -17.13 -12.66 -1.00
N HIS A 49 -16.58 -13.85 -1.18
CA HIS A 49 -16.88 -14.75 -2.28
C HIS A 49 -16.93 -16.17 -1.73
N ASP A 50 -18.14 -16.68 -1.52
CA ASP A 50 -18.40 -17.99 -0.95
C ASP A 50 -17.64 -18.24 0.38
N GLY A 51 -17.58 -17.21 1.23
CA GLY A 51 -16.89 -17.23 2.52
C GLY A 51 -15.40 -16.92 2.46
N PHE A 52 -14.77 -16.86 1.28
CA PHE A 52 -13.42 -16.37 1.12
C PHE A 52 -13.39 -14.84 1.11
N GLN A 53 -12.53 -14.26 1.93
CA GLN A 53 -12.38 -12.82 2.04
C GLN A 53 -11.33 -12.32 1.03
N ILE A 54 -11.73 -12.19 -0.23
CA ILE A 54 -10.84 -11.87 -1.35
C ILE A 54 -10.43 -10.39 -1.30
N PRO A 55 -9.13 -10.07 -1.25
CA PRO A 55 -8.67 -8.68 -1.21
C PRO A 55 -8.93 -7.96 -2.54
N THR A 56 -9.19 -6.66 -2.49
CA THR A 56 -9.44 -5.84 -3.68
C THR A 56 -8.16 -5.35 -4.37
N GLY A 57 -7.01 -5.55 -3.77
CA GLY A 57 -5.73 -5.09 -4.33
C GLY A 57 -4.54 -5.44 -3.46
N ALA A 58 -4.48 -4.93 -2.24
CA ALA A 58 -3.42 -5.28 -1.31
C ALA A 58 -3.66 -6.70 -0.76
N VAL A 59 -2.62 -7.53 -0.73
CA VAL A 59 -2.66 -8.80 0.01
C VAL A 59 -2.97 -8.53 1.49
N HIS A 60 -3.58 -9.47 2.19
CA HIS A 60 -3.85 -9.37 3.63
C HIS A 60 -2.53 -9.44 4.43
N MET A 61 -1.67 -8.45 4.23
CA MET A 61 -0.35 -8.42 4.86
C MET A 61 0.10 -6.99 5.20
N ILE A 62 0.66 -6.84 6.39
CA ILE A 62 1.39 -5.66 6.84
C ILE A 62 2.87 -6.04 6.84
N PRO A 63 3.69 -5.54 5.90
CA PRO A 63 5.04 -6.07 5.68
C PRO A 63 6.01 -5.87 6.84
N HIS A 64 5.87 -4.79 7.62
CA HIS A 64 6.77 -4.47 8.72
C HIS A 64 6.16 -4.72 10.12
N GLY A 65 5.03 -5.41 10.18
CA GLY A 65 4.37 -5.85 11.40
C GLY A 65 4.12 -4.73 12.41
N LYS A 66 4.17 -5.06 13.70
CA LYS A 66 3.85 -4.09 14.78
C LYS A 66 4.89 -2.99 14.98
N LYS A 67 6.07 -3.08 14.36
CA LYS A 67 7.11 -2.03 14.42
C LYS A 67 7.10 -1.07 13.24
N GLY A 68 6.33 -1.37 12.19
CA GLY A 68 6.22 -0.53 11.00
C GLY A 68 5.47 0.79 11.24
N PRO A 69 5.62 1.77 10.34
CA PRO A 69 4.87 3.03 10.38
C PRO A 69 3.36 2.83 10.43
N PHE A 70 2.84 1.85 9.69
CA PHE A 70 1.40 1.59 9.65
C PHE A 70 0.86 1.16 11.00
N ALA A 71 1.51 0.20 11.66
CA ALA A 71 1.08 -0.22 12.98
C ALA A 71 1.20 0.90 14.03
N ARG A 72 2.25 1.73 13.94
CA ARG A 72 2.39 2.90 14.82
C ARG A 72 1.29 3.92 14.61
N LEU A 73 0.85 4.16 13.38
CA LEU A 73 -0.26 5.06 13.07
C LEU A 73 -1.59 4.44 13.55
N ILE A 74 -1.87 3.21 13.20
CA ILE A 74 -3.18 2.57 13.42
C ILE A 74 -3.40 2.19 14.89
N LEU A 75 -2.41 1.55 15.54
CA LEU A 75 -2.50 1.01 16.90
C LEU A 75 -1.78 1.87 17.94
N GLY A 76 -0.99 2.86 17.51
CA GLY A 76 -0.25 3.74 18.41
C GLY A 76 -1.19 4.60 19.24
N LYS A 77 -0.74 4.97 20.45
CA LYS A 77 -1.49 5.85 21.35
C LYS A 77 -1.71 7.24 20.74
N ARG A 78 -2.87 7.84 20.93
CA ARG A 78 -3.20 9.21 20.49
C ARG A 78 -2.19 10.25 20.98
N SER A 79 -1.72 10.14 22.22
CA SER A 79 -0.70 11.04 22.80
C SER A 79 0.67 11.00 22.09
N ARG A 80 0.86 10.08 21.14
CA ARG A 80 2.06 9.93 20.33
C ARG A 80 1.76 10.00 18.82
N GLY A 81 0.62 10.60 18.44
CA GLY A 81 0.19 10.75 17.05
C GLY A 81 -0.37 9.48 16.40
N GLY A 82 -0.70 8.46 17.18
CA GLY A 82 -1.41 7.27 16.70
C GLY A 82 -2.93 7.39 16.83
N LEU A 83 -3.67 6.51 16.16
CA LEU A 83 -5.14 6.52 16.13
C LEU A 83 -5.79 5.65 17.21
N ASP A 84 -5.02 4.77 17.86
CA ASP A 84 -5.48 3.87 18.94
C ASP A 84 -6.70 3.00 18.55
N LEU A 85 -6.69 2.47 17.31
CA LEU A 85 -7.82 1.70 16.78
C LEU A 85 -7.97 0.30 17.40
N GLY A 86 -7.07 -0.11 18.28
CA GLY A 86 -7.23 -1.33 19.07
C GLY A 86 -8.55 -1.34 19.86
N ARG A 87 -9.03 -0.17 20.29
CA ARG A 87 -10.34 -0.01 20.95
C ARG A 87 -11.54 -0.32 20.04
N HIS A 88 -11.35 -0.28 18.73
CA HIS A 88 -12.33 -0.70 17.71
C HIS A 88 -12.08 -2.14 17.20
N GLY A 89 -11.28 -2.93 17.91
CA GLY A 89 -11.01 -4.33 17.58
C GLY A 89 -9.97 -4.55 16.48
N VAL A 90 -9.29 -3.50 16.02
CA VAL A 90 -8.19 -3.64 15.06
C VAL A 90 -6.99 -4.28 15.76
N ASP A 91 -6.46 -5.35 15.18
CA ASP A 91 -5.21 -5.98 15.61
C ASP A 91 -4.45 -6.55 14.41
N PHE A 92 -3.16 -6.80 14.60
CA PHE A 92 -2.27 -7.39 13.60
C PHE A 92 -1.71 -8.71 14.15
N LEU A 93 -2.06 -9.80 13.46
CA LEU A 93 -1.68 -11.16 13.82
C LEU A 93 -0.35 -11.52 13.14
N PRO A 94 0.65 -12.04 13.87
CA PRO A 94 1.93 -12.38 13.26
C PRO A 94 1.78 -13.53 12.28
N THR A 95 2.50 -13.48 11.15
CA THR A 95 2.56 -14.63 10.24
C THR A 95 3.20 -15.82 10.94
N THR A 96 2.64 -17.01 10.74
CA THR A 96 3.03 -18.23 11.47
C THR A 96 4.47 -18.67 11.16
N LYS A 97 4.87 -18.59 9.88
CA LYS A 97 6.24 -18.83 9.42
C LYS A 97 6.58 -17.78 8.36
N PHE A 98 7.53 -16.93 8.69
CA PHE A 98 7.97 -15.88 7.80
C PHE A 98 8.97 -16.39 6.79
N ALA A 99 8.80 -15.96 5.52
CA ALA A 99 9.76 -16.12 4.43
C ALA A 99 10.31 -17.56 4.30
N CYS A 100 9.43 -18.53 4.09
CA CYS A 100 9.83 -19.83 3.57
C CYS A 100 10.17 -19.67 2.09
N GLN A 101 11.16 -20.40 1.60
CA GLN A 101 11.65 -20.31 0.23
C GLN A 101 11.73 -21.68 -0.40
N ILE A 102 11.52 -21.74 -1.71
CA ILE A 102 11.70 -22.94 -2.50
C ILE A 102 12.94 -22.74 -3.36
N LYS A 103 13.95 -23.56 -3.13
CA LYS A 103 15.14 -23.64 -3.96
C LYS A 103 15.33 -25.11 -4.36
N ASP A 104 15.55 -25.37 -5.63
CA ASP A 104 15.71 -26.73 -6.16
C ASP A 104 14.59 -27.68 -5.73
N GLY A 105 13.34 -27.19 -5.68
CA GLY A 105 12.17 -27.95 -5.21
C GLY A 105 12.10 -28.18 -3.70
N ARG A 106 13.02 -27.58 -2.90
CA ARG A 106 13.06 -27.72 -1.44
C ARG A 106 12.59 -26.46 -0.75
N LEU A 107 11.84 -26.64 0.34
CA LEU A 107 11.41 -25.55 1.20
C LEU A 107 12.46 -25.24 2.27
N TYR A 108 12.94 -24.00 2.30
CA TYR A 108 13.84 -23.47 3.32
C TYR A 108 13.11 -22.45 4.19
N ARG A 109 13.25 -22.52 5.50
CA ARG A 109 12.65 -21.56 6.45
C ARG A 109 13.61 -20.39 6.63
N ALA A 110 13.25 -19.23 6.10
CA ALA A 110 14.10 -18.02 6.15
C ALA A 110 14.04 -17.28 7.51
N ASN A 111 13.28 -17.74 8.47
CA ASN A 111 13.23 -17.17 9.82
C ASN A 111 14.38 -17.61 10.74
N SER A 112 15.35 -18.33 10.21
CA SER A 112 16.56 -18.72 10.92
C SER A 112 17.77 -18.57 10.00
N ILE A 113 18.95 -18.38 10.59
CA ILE A 113 20.21 -18.31 9.85
C ILE A 113 20.44 -19.57 9.01
N TYR A 114 20.08 -20.74 9.51
CA TYR A 114 20.21 -22.01 8.78
C TYR A 114 19.33 -22.07 7.52
N GLY A 115 18.17 -21.44 7.56
CA GLY A 115 17.24 -21.40 6.43
C GLY A 115 17.68 -20.44 5.31
N VAL A 116 18.53 -19.45 5.64
CA VAL A 116 19.03 -18.47 4.65
C VAL A 116 20.44 -18.83 4.13
N LEU A 117 21.18 -19.69 4.82
CA LEU A 117 22.54 -20.10 4.40
C LEU A 117 22.65 -20.55 2.93
N PRO A 118 21.67 -21.28 2.35
CA PRO A 118 21.73 -21.66 0.93
C PRO A 118 21.80 -20.50 -0.05
N TRP A 119 21.40 -19.29 0.40
CA TRP A 119 21.36 -18.06 -0.39
C TRP A 119 22.55 -17.14 -0.15
N PHE A 120 23.46 -17.50 0.77
CA PHE A 120 24.55 -16.64 1.20
C PHE A 120 25.91 -17.25 0.90
N THR A 121 26.79 -16.42 0.33
CA THR A 121 28.20 -16.68 0.18
C THR A 121 29.03 -15.93 1.23
N LEU A 122 30.34 -16.19 1.29
CA LEU A 122 31.26 -15.42 2.12
C LEU A 122 31.24 -13.93 1.75
N LYS A 123 31.14 -13.61 0.46
CA LYS A 123 31.02 -12.23 -0.04
C LYS A 123 29.80 -11.53 0.55
N ASP A 124 28.65 -12.20 0.60
CA ASP A 124 27.42 -11.66 1.15
C ASP A 124 27.52 -11.42 2.65
N THR A 125 28.07 -12.38 3.37
CA THR A 125 28.26 -12.29 4.83
C THR A 125 29.13 -11.09 5.21
N LEU A 126 30.19 -10.78 4.45
CA LEU A 126 31.07 -9.65 4.68
C LEU A 126 30.43 -8.29 4.37
N ASN A 127 29.53 -8.24 3.37
CA ASN A 127 28.87 -7.00 2.97
C ASN A 127 27.51 -6.76 3.65
N LEU A 128 26.88 -7.80 4.19
CA LEU A 128 25.58 -7.69 4.85
C LEU A 128 25.54 -6.68 6.01
N PRO A 129 26.52 -6.64 6.94
CA PRO A 129 26.54 -5.64 7.99
C PRO A 129 26.54 -4.20 7.44
N ARG A 130 27.28 -3.96 6.35
CA ARG A 130 27.34 -2.65 5.70
C ARG A 130 26.02 -2.29 5.03
N LEU A 131 25.34 -3.23 4.41
CA LEU A 131 24.01 -3.04 3.84
C LEU A 131 23.00 -2.68 4.94
N LEU A 132 23.06 -3.35 6.08
CA LEU A 132 22.07 -3.24 7.15
C LEU A 132 22.34 -2.10 8.13
N MET A 133 23.55 -1.53 8.15
CA MET A 133 23.84 -0.38 9.01
C MET A 133 22.93 0.78 8.61
N LYS A 134 22.21 1.34 9.59
CA LYS A 134 21.47 2.58 9.38
C LYS A 134 22.45 3.66 8.92
N PRO A 135 22.20 4.35 7.81
CA PRO A 135 23.14 5.33 7.32
C PRO A 135 23.27 6.45 8.34
N ALA A 136 24.47 6.67 8.79
CA ALA A 136 24.89 7.98 9.19
C ALA A 136 24.76 8.92 7.96
N LYS A 137 25.24 9.95 7.78
CA LYS A 137 25.08 11.05 6.81
C LYS A 137 25.12 10.72 5.31
N LYS A 138 25.47 9.50 4.85
CA LYS A 138 25.45 9.12 3.43
C LYS A 138 24.88 7.71 3.27
N PRO A 139 23.76 7.53 2.54
CA PRO A 139 23.24 6.20 2.23
C PRO A 139 24.25 5.43 1.36
N TRP A 140 24.38 4.12 1.60
CA TRP A 140 25.08 3.23 0.71
C TRP A 140 24.14 2.90 -0.45
N GLY A 141 24.52 3.22 -1.66
CA GLY A 141 23.68 3.24 -2.85
C GLY A 141 23.52 4.67 -3.37
N ASN A 142 23.26 4.79 -4.65
CA ASN A 142 23.08 6.08 -5.30
C ASN A 142 21.72 6.16 -6.03
N GLU A 143 21.34 7.35 -6.47
CA GLU A 143 20.06 7.62 -7.13
C GLU A 143 20.12 7.41 -8.65
N THR A 144 21.31 7.23 -9.23
CA THR A 144 21.52 7.22 -10.68
C THR A 144 21.70 5.83 -11.28
N GLU A 145 21.91 4.84 -10.44
CA GLU A 145 22.12 3.44 -10.83
C GLU A 145 21.00 2.56 -10.30
N ASP A 146 20.57 1.59 -11.09
CA ASP A 146 19.60 0.61 -10.65
C ASP A 146 20.15 -0.31 -9.55
N GLY A 147 19.25 -0.79 -8.73
CA GLY A 147 19.60 -1.56 -7.53
C GLY A 147 20.26 -2.90 -7.83
N LYS A 148 19.88 -3.58 -8.92
CA LYS A 148 20.45 -4.89 -9.29
C LYS A 148 21.89 -4.76 -9.75
N THR A 149 22.17 -3.80 -10.65
CA THR A 149 23.52 -3.49 -11.12
C THR A 149 24.42 -3.08 -9.96
N TRP A 150 23.96 -2.21 -9.07
CA TRP A 150 24.70 -1.79 -7.89
C TRP A 150 24.99 -2.95 -6.94
N MET A 151 23.99 -3.79 -6.62
CA MET A 151 24.15 -4.92 -5.70
C MET A 151 25.09 -5.99 -6.23
N SER A 152 25.14 -6.23 -7.55
CA SER A 152 26.01 -7.25 -8.15
C SER A 152 27.50 -7.07 -7.87
N ARG A 153 27.93 -5.85 -7.53
CA ARG A 153 29.31 -5.57 -7.12
C ARG A 153 29.65 -6.15 -5.75
N TYR A 154 28.66 -6.21 -4.87
CA TYR A 154 28.85 -6.50 -3.44
C TYR A 154 28.27 -7.85 -3.02
N PHE A 155 27.26 -8.34 -3.72
CA PHE A 155 26.52 -9.54 -3.36
C PHE A 155 26.54 -10.59 -4.46
N SER A 156 26.26 -11.82 -4.08
CA SER A 156 26.13 -12.95 -5.02
C SER A 156 24.78 -12.89 -5.77
N PRO A 157 24.68 -13.53 -6.93
CA PRO A 157 23.39 -13.64 -7.64
C PRO A 157 22.30 -14.29 -6.77
N ASP A 158 22.61 -15.38 -6.08
CA ASP A 158 21.65 -16.08 -5.20
C ASP A 158 21.09 -15.17 -4.11
N PHE A 159 21.95 -14.35 -3.48
CA PHE A 159 21.49 -13.38 -2.48
C PHE A 159 20.58 -12.30 -3.10
N ILE A 160 20.95 -11.80 -4.29
CA ILE A 160 20.16 -10.79 -4.98
C ILE A 160 18.78 -11.37 -5.34
N ASP A 161 18.73 -12.57 -5.92
CA ASP A 161 17.47 -13.24 -6.27
C ASP A 161 16.59 -13.48 -5.03
N PHE A 162 17.21 -13.81 -3.90
CA PHE A 162 16.52 -13.99 -2.63
C PHE A 162 15.78 -12.71 -2.17
N VAL A 163 16.48 -11.57 -2.16
CA VAL A 163 15.90 -10.31 -1.69
C VAL A 163 15.02 -9.63 -2.74
N ASP A 164 15.31 -9.82 -4.03
CA ASP A 164 14.52 -9.30 -5.13
C ASP A 164 13.15 -10.00 -5.26
N ALA A 165 13.09 -11.31 -4.96
CA ALA A 165 11.82 -12.04 -4.91
C ALA A 165 10.83 -11.42 -3.91
N PHE A 166 11.32 -10.93 -2.76
CA PHE A 166 10.48 -10.24 -1.80
C PHE A 166 9.93 -8.92 -2.37
N SER A 167 10.76 -8.14 -3.07
CA SER A 167 10.33 -6.91 -3.75
C SER A 167 9.28 -7.21 -4.82
N ASN A 168 9.54 -8.17 -5.68
CA ASN A 168 8.61 -8.59 -6.73
C ASN A 168 7.24 -9.00 -6.14
N PHE A 169 7.23 -9.83 -5.09
CA PHE A 169 5.99 -10.24 -4.43
C PHE A 169 5.28 -9.07 -3.74
N ALA A 170 6.00 -8.23 -2.98
CA ALA A 170 5.40 -7.19 -2.15
C ALA A 170 4.90 -5.99 -2.96
N ILE A 171 5.65 -5.56 -3.97
CA ILE A 171 5.39 -4.31 -4.70
C ILE A 171 5.35 -4.45 -6.22
N SER A 172 5.47 -5.67 -6.76
CA SER A 172 5.52 -5.96 -8.20
C SER A 172 6.61 -5.16 -8.94
N LEU A 173 7.76 -4.98 -8.30
CA LEU A 173 8.94 -4.31 -8.84
C LEU A 173 10.18 -5.14 -8.59
N ARG A 174 11.06 -5.15 -9.59
CA ARG A 174 12.38 -5.77 -9.52
C ARG A 174 13.43 -4.71 -9.16
N PHE A 175 14.56 -5.14 -8.60
CA PHE A 175 15.64 -4.23 -8.20
C PHE A 175 16.23 -3.44 -9.37
N GLU A 176 16.18 -3.97 -10.60
CA GLU A 176 16.56 -3.26 -11.82
C GLU A 176 15.66 -2.08 -12.20
N GLN A 177 14.48 -1.97 -11.57
CA GLN A 177 13.49 -0.92 -11.80
C GLN A 177 13.51 0.18 -10.72
N MET A 178 14.42 0.07 -9.76
CA MET A 178 14.49 1.00 -8.63
C MET A 178 15.94 1.53 -8.46
N PRO A 179 16.11 2.79 -8.03
CA PRO A 179 17.42 3.31 -7.64
C PRO A 179 18.08 2.49 -6.53
N ALA A 180 19.40 2.35 -6.57
CA ALA A 180 20.15 1.60 -5.57
C ALA A 180 19.94 2.10 -4.12
N SER A 181 19.83 3.42 -3.93
CA SER A 181 19.51 4.03 -2.63
C SER A 181 18.17 3.56 -2.08
N THR A 182 17.16 3.45 -2.94
CA THR A 182 15.82 2.97 -2.59
C THR A 182 15.85 1.51 -2.18
N VAL A 183 16.53 0.64 -2.94
CA VAL A 183 16.69 -0.78 -2.61
C VAL A 183 17.39 -0.94 -1.25
N VAL A 184 18.50 -0.24 -1.03
CA VAL A 184 19.21 -0.27 0.27
C VAL A 184 18.29 0.17 1.41
N ARG A 185 17.57 1.26 1.25
CA ARG A 185 16.66 1.76 2.30
C ARG A 185 15.52 0.80 2.58
N MET A 186 14.95 0.19 1.54
CA MET A 186 13.89 -0.79 1.65
C MET A 186 14.34 -2.03 2.43
N LEU A 187 15.54 -2.56 2.13
CA LEU A 187 16.11 -3.69 2.85
C LEU A 187 16.42 -3.34 4.31
N GLN A 188 16.97 -2.15 4.58
CA GLN A 188 17.21 -1.67 5.95
C GLN A 188 15.91 -1.56 6.74
N ASN A 189 14.87 -0.94 6.16
CA ASN A 189 13.57 -0.80 6.81
C ASN A 189 12.95 -2.16 7.11
N SER A 190 13.03 -3.11 6.18
CA SER A 190 12.53 -4.48 6.37
C SER A 190 13.29 -5.22 7.47
N PHE A 191 14.60 -5.14 7.48
CA PHE A 191 15.44 -5.82 8.46
C PHE A 191 15.22 -5.31 9.89
N TRP A 192 15.12 -3.99 10.07
CA TRP A 192 14.95 -3.35 11.39
C TRP A 192 13.50 -3.29 11.87
N SER A 193 12.58 -3.84 11.09
CA SER A 193 11.16 -3.93 11.44
C SER A 193 10.83 -5.26 12.14
N ASP A 194 9.56 -5.57 12.23
CA ASP A 194 9.06 -6.86 12.67
C ASP A 194 8.74 -7.74 11.45
N ARG A 195 8.53 -9.04 11.66
CA ARG A 195 8.01 -9.93 10.61
C ARG A 195 6.66 -9.43 10.09
N PRO A 196 6.25 -9.81 8.88
CA PRO A 196 4.93 -9.49 8.39
C PRO A 196 3.80 -9.97 9.31
N HIS A 197 2.72 -9.22 9.34
CA HIS A 197 1.50 -9.53 10.08
C HIS A 197 0.29 -9.52 9.15
N VAL A 198 -0.76 -10.24 9.53
CA VAL A 198 -2.06 -10.24 8.87
C VAL A 198 -3.01 -9.36 9.69
N PRO A 199 -3.70 -8.38 9.11
CA PRO A 199 -4.75 -7.66 9.81
C PRO A 199 -5.85 -8.63 10.22
N LYS A 200 -6.28 -8.59 11.47
CA LYS A 200 -7.40 -9.39 11.97
C LYS A 200 -8.68 -9.04 11.22
N GLY A 201 -9.35 -10.04 10.64
CA GLY A 201 -10.48 -9.84 9.75
C GLY A 201 -10.07 -9.31 8.36
N GLY A 202 -8.80 -9.43 7.98
CA GLY A 202 -8.25 -8.95 6.71
C GLY A 202 -8.11 -7.43 6.65
N CYS A 203 -7.86 -6.92 5.45
CA CYS A 203 -7.71 -5.48 5.21
C CYS A 203 -8.97 -4.69 5.61
N LYS A 204 -10.16 -5.29 5.41
CA LYS A 204 -11.45 -4.68 5.77
C LYS A 204 -11.57 -4.40 7.26
N GLY A 205 -11.00 -5.25 8.13
CA GLY A 205 -11.00 -5.04 9.58
C GLY A 205 -10.39 -3.69 9.98
N VAL A 206 -9.31 -3.27 9.33
CA VAL A 206 -8.71 -1.95 9.53
C VAL A 206 -9.61 -0.83 9.02
N ILE A 207 -10.22 -1.00 7.84
CA ILE A 207 -11.13 0.00 7.25
C ILE A 207 -12.38 0.19 8.13
N ASP A 208 -12.93 -0.89 8.64
CA ASP A 208 -14.09 -0.83 9.54
C ASP A 208 -13.73 -0.12 10.87
N GLY A 209 -12.54 -0.38 11.41
CA GLY A 209 -12.02 0.33 12.59
C GLY A 209 -11.84 1.83 12.36
N LEU A 210 -11.26 2.23 11.21
CA LEU A 210 -11.13 3.64 10.81
C LEU A 210 -12.50 4.31 10.67
N ARG A 211 -13.47 3.64 10.06
CA ARG A 211 -14.83 4.16 9.90
C ARG A 211 -15.57 4.27 11.23
N ALA A 212 -15.33 3.35 12.15
CA ALA A 212 -15.90 3.42 13.51
C ALA A 212 -15.34 4.63 14.27
N ASP A 213 -14.03 4.84 14.21
CA ASP A 213 -13.35 5.98 14.82
C ASP A 213 -13.83 7.32 14.25
N LEU A 214 -13.94 7.43 12.93
CA LEU A 214 -14.46 8.63 12.27
C LEU A 214 -15.88 8.97 12.73
N ARG A 215 -16.76 7.97 12.85
CA ARG A 215 -18.14 8.16 13.33
C ARG A 215 -18.16 8.63 14.78
N GLU A 216 -17.34 8.05 15.64
CA GLU A 216 -17.22 8.42 17.05
C GLU A 216 -16.75 9.88 17.21
N ASN A 217 -15.84 10.33 16.36
CA ASN A 217 -15.29 11.69 16.37
C ASN A 217 -16.11 12.68 15.47
N GLY A 218 -17.34 12.34 15.06
CA GLY A 218 -18.25 13.23 14.37
C GLY A 218 -17.93 13.49 12.88
N ALA A 219 -16.94 12.82 12.32
CA ALA A 219 -16.61 12.96 10.89
C ALA A 219 -17.61 12.22 9.99
N ARG A 220 -17.80 12.75 8.78
CA ARG A 220 -18.76 12.21 7.80
C ARG A 220 -18.02 11.50 6.67
N VAL A 221 -18.43 10.28 6.33
CA VAL A 221 -17.94 9.54 5.15
C VAL A 221 -19.07 9.38 4.15
N LYS A 222 -18.96 10.05 3.00
CA LYS A 222 -19.96 10.04 1.93
C LYS A 222 -19.48 9.17 0.78
N LEU A 223 -19.96 7.95 0.71
CA LEU A 223 -19.72 7.01 -0.38
C LEU A 223 -20.58 7.34 -1.60
N SER A 224 -20.16 6.90 -2.80
CA SER A 224 -20.81 7.21 -4.08
C SER A 224 -20.90 8.71 -4.36
N HIS A 225 -19.94 9.49 -3.87
CA HIS A 225 -19.81 10.92 -4.12
C HIS A 225 -18.44 11.20 -4.73
N GLU A 226 -18.44 11.69 -5.95
CA GLU A 226 -17.24 12.06 -6.70
C GLU A 226 -16.99 13.56 -6.57
N VAL A 227 -15.77 13.93 -6.21
CA VAL A 227 -15.30 15.31 -6.37
C VAL A 227 -14.91 15.49 -7.84
N THR A 228 -15.55 16.45 -8.50
CA THR A 228 -15.39 16.70 -9.92
C THR A 228 -14.51 17.89 -10.20
N GLU A 229 -14.50 18.87 -9.30
CA GLU A 229 -13.83 20.16 -9.50
C GLU A 229 -13.41 20.79 -8.17
N ILE A 230 -12.33 21.53 -8.16
CA ILE A 230 -11.81 22.31 -7.03
C ILE A 230 -11.51 23.71 -7.55
N LEU A 231 -12.23 24.71 -7.05
CA LEU A 231 -12.15 26.11 -7.42
C LEU A 231 -11.73 26.97 -6.21
N PRO A 232 -11.32 28.23 -6.40
CA PRO A 232 -11.20 29.20 -5.31
C PRO A 232 -12.51 29.33 -4.52
N GLY A 233 -12.44 29.60 -3.23
CA GLY A 233 -13.59 29.56 -2.31
C GLY A 233 -14.69 30.59 -2.60
N ASP A 234 -14.34 31.67 -3.30
CA ASP A 234 -15.26 32.74 -3.74
C ASP A 234 -15.94 32.47 -5.10
N ALA A 235 -15.64 31.34 -5.76
CA ALA A 235 -16.24 30.96 -7.04
C ALA A 235 -17.76 30.78 -6.95
N GLU A 236 -18.27 30.40 -5.78
CA GLU A 236 -19.73 30.26 -5.53
C GLU A 236 -20.13 30.98 -4.24
N GLU A 237 -21.32 31.60 -4.26
CA GLU A 237 -21.82 32.35 -3.09
C GLU A 237 -21.94 31.48 -1.82
N SER A 238 -22.31 30.18 -1.99
CA SER A 238 -22.48 29.23 -0.88
C SER A 238 -21.17 28.81 -0.22
N THR A 239 -20.03 29.11 -0.84
CA THR A 239 -18.70 28.74 -0.37
C THR A 239 -17.83 29.94 0.02
N LYS A 240 -18.38 31.16 -0.10
CA LYS A 240 -17.69 32.39 0.33
C LYS A 240 -17.20 32.29 1.78
N GLY A 241 -15.97 32.72 1.99
CA GLY A 241 -15.31 32.63 3.31
C GLY A 241 -14.52 31.35 3.55
N ASN A 242 -14.68 30.33 2.70
CA ASN A 242 -13.80 29.18 2.68
C ASN A 242 -12.66 29.38 1.67
N ARG A 243 -11.56 28.66 1.82
CA ARG A 243 -10.42 28.72 0.88
C ARG A 243 -10.73 28.05 -0.46
N PHE A 244 -11.49 26.96 -0.43
CA PHE A 244 -11.83 26.16 -1.60
C PHE A 244 -13.35 26.02 -1.77
N CYS A 245 -13.77 26.01 -3.05
CA CYS A 245 -15.09 25.62 -3.50
C CYS A 245 -14.99 24.27 -4.21
N ILE A 246 -15.63 23.23 -3.71
CA ILE A 246 -15.50 21.86 -4.18
C ILE A 246 -16.80 21.39 -4.82
N GLY A 247 -16.76 21.06 -6.11
CA GLY A 247 -17.87 20.44 -6.82
C GLY A 247 -17.97 18.95 -6.45
N VAL A 248 -19.11 18.55 -5.92
CA VAL A 248 -19.37 17.15 -5.51
C VAL A 248 -20.61 16.64 -6.22
N ARG A 249 -20.49 15.50 -6.91
CA ARG A 249 -21.58 14.84 -7.61
C ARG A 249 -21.84 13.46 -7.04
N ARG A 250 -23.09 13.17 -6.71
CA ARG A 250 -23.49 11.83 -6.30
C ARG A 250 -23.64 10.93 -7.52
N ARG A 251 -23.08 9.71 -7.47
CA ARG A 251 -23.21 8.72 -8.55
C ARG A 251 -24.68 8.45 -8.89
N GLY A 252 -25.01 8.52 -10.19
CA GLY A 252 -26.38 8.37 -10.69
C GLY A 252 -27.25 9.63 -10.54
N ARG A 253 -26.63 10.78 -10.24
CA ARG A 253 -27.27 12.09 -10.30
C ARG A 253 -26.49 12.98 -11.27
N ASP A 254 -27.18 13.76 -12.07
CA ASP A 254 -26.58 14.72 -13.01
C ASP A 254 -26.19 16.02 -12.29
N GLU A 255 -26.99 16.43 -11.30
CA GLU A 255 -26.73 17.62 -10.51
C GLU A 255 -25.68 17.36 -9.42
N GLY A 256 -24.74 18.28 -9.31
CA GLY A 256 -23.75 18.37 -8.25
C GLY A 256 -24.14 19.42 -7.20
N VAL A 257 -23.39 19.44 -6.11
CA VAL A 257 -23.49 20.49 -5.08
C VAL A 257 -22.12 21.09 -4.85
N TRP A 258 -22.06 22.36 -4.49
CA TRP A 258 -20.85 23.04 -4.08
C TRP A 258 -20.66 22.96 -2.56
N VAL A 259 -19.45 22.67 -2.14
CA VAL A 259 -19.09 22.52 -0.73
C VAL A 259 -17.84 23.34 -0.44
N GLY A 260 -17.89 24.19 0.58
CA GLY A 260 -16.73 24.94 1.05
C GLY A 260 -15.75 24.08 1.86
N ALA A 261 -14.45 24.32 1.70
CA ALA A 261 -13.40 23.75 2.52
C ALA A 261 -12.26 24.75 2.75
N ASP A 262 -11.62 24.65 3.91
CA ASP A 262 -10.44 25.45 4.27
C ASP A 262 -9.15 24.67 3.99
N ALA A 263 -9.23 23.33 4.03
CA ALA A 263 -8.12 22.45 3.66
C ALA A 263 -8.60 21.16 2.97
N ILE A 264 -7.71 20.59 2.15
CA ILE A 264 -7.98 19.38 1.37
C ILE A 264 -6.84 18.37 1.58
N ILE A 265 -7.19 17.13 1.95
CA ILE A 265 -6.30 15.98 1.81
C ILE A 265 -6.78 15.13 0.64
N HIS A 266 -5.94 14.94 -0.38
CA HIS A 266 -6.29 14.21 -1.57
C HIS A 266 -5.62 12.82 -1.60
N ASN A 267 -6.42 11.76 -1.54
CA ASN A 267 -5.96 10.35 -1.59
C ASN A 267 -6.23 9.66 -2.95
N GLY A 268 -6.70 10.40 -3.94
CA GLY A 268 -7.03 9.89 -5.27
C GLY A 268 -5.84 9.79 -6.24
N GLY A 269 -4.65 10.26 -5.83
CA GLY A 269 -3.44 10.35 -6.66
C GLY A 269 -3.39 11.62 -7.52
N HIS A 270 -2.17 12.00 -7.90
CA HIS A 270 -1.87 13.24 -8.62
C HIS A 270 -2.68 13.47 -9.90
N PRO A 271 -2.82 12.48 -10.83
CA PRO A 271 -3.58 12.71 -12.05
C PRO A 271 -5.03 13.12 -11.79
N ASN A 272 -5.65 12.56 -10.73
CA ASN A 272 -7.03 12.91 -10.39
C ASN A 272 -7.12 14.29 -9.71
N LEU A 273 -6.15 14.64 -8.87
CA LEU A 273 -6.08 15.99 -8.31
C LEU A 273 -5.91 17.04 -9.41
N LEU A 274 -4.88 16.88 -10.26
CA LEU A 274 -4.56 17.84 -11.33
C LEU A 274 -5.69 17.99 -12.36
N LYS A 275 -6.51 16.95 -12.53
CA LYS A 275 -7.70 17.01 -13.37
C LYS A 275 -8.86 17.78 -12.72
N ALA A 276 -8.99 17.69 -11.40
CA ALA A 276 -10.07 18.35 -10.67
C ALA A 276 -9.75 19.81 -10.31
N LEU A 277 -8.46 20.15 -10.23
CA LEU A 277 -7.98 21.47 -9.84
C LEU A 277 -8.16 22.46 -10.99
N SER A 278 -8.78 23.61 -10.73
CA SER A 278 -8.95 24.68 -11.73
C SER A 278 -7.60 25.31 -12.09
N ASP A 279 -7.56 25.97 -13.25
CA ASP A 279 -6.39 26.70 -13.74
C ASP A 279 -6.06 27.95 -12.92
N ASP A 280 -6.95 28.37 -12.01
CA ASP A 280 -6.71 29.49 -11.09
C ASP A 280 -5.65 29.16 -10.01
N PHE A 281 -5.34 27.88 -9.82
CA PHE A 281 -4.31 27.45 -8.89
C PHE A 281 -2.97 27.22 -9.57
N GLU A 282 -1.95 27.88 -9.08
CA GLU A 282 -0.56 27.65 -9.51
C GLU A 282 -0.01 26.36 -8.89
N VAL A 283 0.26 25.37 -9.72
CA VAL A 283 0.95 24.14 -9.32
C VAL A 283 2.44 24.35 -9.49
N THR A 284 3.23 23.89 -8.52
CA THR A 284 4.71 23.99 -8.56
C THR A 284 5.26 23.49 -9.89
N ASP A 285 6.20 24.26 -10.45
CA ASP A 285 6.91 23.93 -11.69
C ASP A 285 7.46 22.51 -11.67
N GLY A 286 7.29 21.81 -12.80
CA GLY A 286 7.76 20.43 -12.97
C GLY A 286 6.85 19.34 -12.37
N VAL A 287 5.91 19.65 -11.45
CA VAL A 287 5.00 18.62 -10.89
C VAL A 287 4.12 18.00 -11.97
N ARG A 288 3.54 18.81 -12.87
CA ARG A 288 2.72 18.30 -13.99
C ARG A 288 3.54 17.39 -14.92
N GLU A 289 4.81 17.72 -15.15
CA GLU A 289 5.74 16.91 -15.94
C GLU A 289 6.09 15.60 -15.23
N GLN A 290 6.48 15.66 -13.97
CA GLN A 290 6.74 14.46 -13.17
C GLN A 290 5.54 13.51 -13.14
N VAL A 291 4.32 14.04 -12.97
CA VAL A 291 3.08 13.22 -12.97
C VAL A 291 2.85 12.56 -14.33
N ARG A 292 3.07 13.30 -15.43
CA ARG A 292 2.93 12.76 -16.80
C ARG A 292 3.95 11.65 -17.07
N ASP A 293 5.18 11.82 -16.60
CA ASP A 293 6.30 10.91 -16.87
C ASP A 293 6.32 9.70 -15.91
N THR A 294 5.62 9.79 -14.78
CA THR A 294 5.52 8.69 -13.81
C THR A 294 4.56 7.62 -14.30
N GLN A 295 5.09 6.43 -14.56
CA GLN A 295 4.30 5.27 -14.94
C GLN A 295 3.86 4.48 -13.71
N ALA A 296 2.56 4.19 -13.62
CA ALA A 296 2.05 3.33 -12.57
C ALA A 296 2.49 1.87 -12.77
N VAL A 297 2.74 1.18 -11.67
CA VAL A 297 3.15 -0.23 -11.68
C VAL A 297 1.95 -1.13 -11.91
N GLY A 298 2.01 -1.96 -12.96
CA GLY A 298 1.03 -3.01 -13.23
C GLY A 298 1.39 -4.34 -12.57
N GLY A 299 0.51 -5.32 -12.71
CA GLY A 299 0.75 -6.67 -12.21
C GLY A 299 -0.47 -7.57 -12.35
N ILE A 300 -0.28 -8.83 -12.03
CA ILE A 300 -1.35 -9.84 -11.95
C ILE A 300 -1.31 -10.46 -10.56
N GLY A 301 -2.48 -10.69 -9.97
CA GLY A 301 -2.63 -11.46 -8.73
C GLY A 301 -3.56 -12.64 -8.95
N PHE A 302 -3.19 -13.82 -8.47
CA PHE A 302 -4.06 -14.98 -8.43
C PHE A 302 -4.47 -15.26 -7.00
N VAL A 303 -5.74 -15.64 -6.82
CA VAL A 303 -6.28 -16.08 -5.53
C VAL A 303 -6.79 -17.50 -5.70
N PHE A 304 -6.33 -18.40 -4.83
CA PHE A 304 -6.71 -19.80 -4.81
C PHE A 304 -7.38 -20.16 -3.49
N ALA A 305 -8.43 -20.96 -3.57
CA ALA A 305 -8.88 -21.79 -2.45
C ALA A 305 -7.94 -23.00 -2.34
N LEU A 306 -7.54 -23.35 -1.14
CA LEU A 306 -6.69 -24.50 -0.87
C LEU A 306 -7.39 -25.44 0.12
N ASP A 307 -7.10 -26.72 -0.02
CA ASP A 307 -7.50 -27.74 0.96
C ASP A 307 -6.65 -27.66 2.24
N ASP A 308 -7.12 -28.28 3.33
CA ASP A 308 -6.43 -28.25 4.61
C ASP A 308 -5.16 -29.13 4.62
N ASP A 309 -5.02 -30.10 3.72
CA ASP A 309 -3.92 -31.05 3.65
C ASP A 309 -2.79 -30.67 2.68
N ILE A 310 -2.65 -29.36 2.38
CA ILE A 310 -1.61 -28.87 1.47
C ILE A 310 -0.18 -29.17 1.96
N PRO A 311 0.76 -29.43 1.04
CA PRO A 311 2.18 -29.52 1.36
C PRO A 311 2.68 -28.23 2.03
N HIS A 312 3.68 -28.35 2.92
CA HIS A 312 4.30 -27.20 3.57
C HIS A 312 3.40 -26.37 4.51
N ARG A 313 2.44 -27.01 5.13
CA ARG A 313 1.53 -26.42 6.13
C ARG A 313 2.23 -25.46 7.09
N GLY A 314 1.64 -24.31 7.29
CA GLY A 314 2.09 -23.28 8.24
C GLY A 314 3.17 -22.35 7.70
N SER A 315 3.37 -22.27 6.39
CA SER A 315 4.19 -21.23 5.74
C SER A 315 3.31 -20.06 5.35
N GLY A 316 3.22 -19.03 6.21
CA GLY A 316 2.38 -17.85 5.98
C GLY A 316 2.85 -17.00 4.80
N VAL A 317 4.17 -16.91 4.56
CA VAL A 317 4.76 -16.21 3.41
C VAL A 317 5.84 -17.11 2.81
N THR A 318 5.78 -17.34 1.51
CA THR A 318 6.77 -18.12 0.77
C THR A 318 7.31 -17.30 -0.39
N MET A 319 8.63 -17.12 -0.42
CA MET A 319 9.34 -16.47 -1.52
C MET A 319 9.80 -17.50 -2.54
N LEU A 320 9.81 -17.12 -3.80
CA LEU A 320 10.21 -17.94 -4.95
C LEU A 320 11.35 -17.24 -5.73
N PRO A 321 12.59 -17.27 -5.17
CA PRO A 321 13.73 -16.61 -5.82
C PRO A 321 14.11 -17.22 -7.16
N GLY A 322 14.67 -16.40 -8.05
CA GLY A 322 15.17 -16.82 -9.37
C GLY A 322 14.10 -16.98 -10.43
N LEU A 323 12.84 -16.59 -10.14
CA LEU A 323 11.74 -16.57 -11.13
C LEU A 323 11.51 -15.14 -11.64
N ASP A 324 11.19 -15.03 -12.91
CA ASP A 324 11.01 -13.71 -13.55
C ASP A 324 9.69 -13.02 -13.15
N ARG A 325 8.59 -13.76 -13.09
CA ARG A 325 7.25 -13.22 -12.83
C ARG A 325 6.80 -13.39 -11.39
N VAL A 326 6.97 -14.59 -10.86
CA VAL A 326 6.40 -15.00 -9.57
C VAL A 326 7.40 -14.74 -8.46
N GLY A 327 7.18 -13.71 -7.65
CA GLY A 327 8.05 -13.42 -6.49
C GLY A 327 7.75 -14.29 -5.26
N GLY A 328 6.50 -14.77 -5.12
CA GLY A 328 6.07 -15.54 -3.98
C GLY A 328 4.56 -15.58 -3.78
N TYR A 329 4.15 -16.10 -2.63
CA TYR A 329 2.74 -16.16 -2.23
C TYR A 329 2.57 -15.99 -0.71
N VAL A 330 1.35 -15.64 -0.30
CA VAL A 330 0.94 -15.59 1.11
C VAL A 330 -0.29 -16.46 1.32
N ILE A 331 -0.33 -17.15 2.46
CA ILE A 331 -1.52 -17.87 2.95
C ILE A 331 -1.94 -17.21 4.27
N PRO A 332 -2.75 -16.13 4.21
CA PRO A 332 -3.09 -15.33 5.39
C PRO A 332 -3.97 -16.10 6.38
N THR A 333 -4.71 -17.11 5.92
CA THR A 333 -5.58 -17.96 6.74
C THR A 333 -4.83 -18.79 7.78
N PHE A 334 -3.52 -18.99 7.65
CA PHE A 334 -2.72 -19.59 8.73
C PHE A 334 -2.55 -18.68 9.94
N SER A 335 -2.74 -17.38 9.76
CA SER A 335 -2.72 -16.40 10.86
C SER A 335 -4.11 -16.00 11.30
N ASP A 336 -5.04 -15.89 10.35
CA ASP A 336 -6.43 -15.55 10.58
C ASP A 336 -7.38 -16.51 9.80
N PRO A 337 -7.81 -17.62 10.42
CA PRO A 337 -8.70 -18.58 9.77
C PRO A 337 -10.05 -17.99 9.32
N SER A 338 -10.47 -16.86 9.87
CA SER A 338 -11.74 -16.22 9.49
C SER A 338 -11.77 -15.67 8.05
N LEU A 339 -10.63 -15.72 7.34
CA LEU A 339 -10.51 -15.24 5.96
C LEU A 339 -10.92 -16.27 4.91
N ALA A 340 -11.27 -17.49 5.32
CA ALA A 340 -11.78 -18.56 4.44
C ALA A 340 -12.84 -19.40 5.17
N PRO A 341 -13.63 -20.23 4.46
CA PRO A 341 -14.51 -21.22 5.07
C PRO A 341 -13.75 -22.22 5.97
N GLU A 342 -14.44 -22.81 6.91
CA GLU A 342 -13.88 -23.84 7.80
C GLU A 342 -13.27 -25.00 7.00
N GLY A 343 -12.06 -25.42 7.35
CA GLY A 343 -11.32 -26.51 6.66
C GLY A 343 -10.72 -26.09 5.32
N LYS A 344 -10.76 -24.82 4.96
CA LYS A 344 -10.15 -24.29 3.74
C LYS A 344 -9.09 -23.22 4.06
N HIS A 345 -8.17 -23.04 3.13
CA HIS A 345 -7.20 -21.94 3.16
C HIS A 345 -7.31 -21.08 1.91
N MET A 346 -6.75 -19.87 1.96
CA MET A 346 -6.68 -18.95 0.83
C MET A 346 -5.23 -18.59 0.56
N MET A 347 -4.77 -18.83 -0.69
CA MET A 347 -3.46 -18.39 -1.16
C MET A 347 -3.63 -17.18 -2.08
N ILE A 348 -2.76 -16.21 -1.93
CA ILE A 348 -2.71 -15.01 -2.75
C ILE A 348 -1.31 -14.86 -3.31
N THR A 349 -1.20 -14.67 -4.63
CA THR A 349 0.06 -14.40 -5.32
C THR A 349 0.03 -13.03 -5.96
N HIS A 350 1.22 -12.42 -6.12
CA HIS A 350 1.41 -11.27 -6.98
C HIS A 350 2.55 -11.55 -7.95
N GLN A 351 2.40 -11.07 -9.17
CA GLN A 351 3.37 -11.21 -10.25
C GLN A 351 3.59 -9.88 -10.94
N TYR A 352 4.84 -9.57 -11.17
CA TYR A 352 5.20 -8.50 -12.10
C TYR A 352 4.90 -8.94 -13.54
N VAL A 353 4.23 -8.09 -14.29
CA VAL A 353 4.03 -8.22 -15.73
C VAL A 353 4.13 -6.85 -16.37
N PRO A 354 4.77 -6.73 -17.55
CA PRO A 354 4.92 -5.44 -18.24
C PRO A 354 3.58 -4.82 -18.63
N ASP A 355 2.65 -5.62 -19.13
CA ASP A 355 1.28 -5.19 -19.51
C ASP A 355 0.23 -6.21 -19.05
N PRO A 356 -0.37 -6.01 -17.86
CA PRO A 356 -1.37 -6.93 -17.30
C PRO A 356 -2.71 -6.93 -18.05
N SER A 357 -2.93 -6.05 -19.02
CA SER A 357 -4.14 -6.02 -19.86
C SER A 357 -4.10 -7.07 -20.98
N VAL A 358 -2.94 -7.63 -21.27
CA VAL A 358 -2.75 -8.63 -22.33
C VAL A 358 -3.12 -10.02 -21.81
N LYS A 359 -4.12 -10.67 -22.43
CA LYS A 359 -4.60 -12.01 -22.01
C LYS A 359 -3.50 -13.07 -21.98
N SER A 360 -2.54 -13.02 -22.91
CA SER A 360 -1.41 -13.95 -22.95
C SER A 360 -0.52 -13.84 -21.69
N GLU A 361 -0.41 -12.67 -21.07
CA GLU A 361 0.34 -12.50 -19.84
C GLU A 361 -0.33 -13.20 -18.65
N ILE A 362 -1.67 -13.22 -18.60
CA ILE A 362 -2.42 -13.99 -17.59
C ILE A 362 -2.19 -15.50 -17.77
N SER A 363 -2.23 -15.98 -19.02
CA SER A 363 -1.98 -17.41 -19.30
C SER A 363 -0.58 -17.83 -18.92
N LYS A 364 0.44 -17.07 -19.32
CA LYS A 364 1.83 -17.30 -18.92
C LYS A 364 2.03 -17.25 -17.41
N GLY A 365 1.42 -16.23 -16.74
CA GLY A 365 1.51 -16.11 -15.29
C GLY A 365 0.89 -17.30 -14.56
N ARG A 366 -0.16 -17.90 -15.10
CA ARG A 366 -0.76 -19.13 -14.58
C ARG A 366 0.15 -20.33 -14.80
N GLU A 367 0.72 -20.49 -16.00
CA GLU A 367 1.70 -21.52 -16.33
C GLU A 367 2.91 -21.46 -15.40
N ASP A 368 3.50 -20.27 -15.21
CA ASP A 368 4.63 -20.04 -14.30
C ASP A 368 4.30 -20.43 -12.85
N LEU A 369 3.06 -20.18 -12.38
CA LEU A 369 2.63 -20.59 -11.03
C LEU A 369 2.58 -22.10 -10.87
N TYR A 370 1.96 -22.82 -11.81
CA TYR A 370 1.86 -24.27 -11.73
C TYR A 370 3.23 -24.95 -11.91
N GLU A 371 4.15 -24.35 -12.68
CA GLU A 371 5.53 -24.83 -12.79
C GLU A 371 6.29 -24.60 -11.46
N ALA A 372 6.15 -23.42 -10.86
CA ALA A 372 6.83 -23.07 -9.61
C ALA A 372 6.25 -23.79 -8.38
N ILE A 373 4.95 -24.09 -8.40
CA ILE A 373 4.19 -24.67 -7.30
C ILE A 373 3.40 -25.87 -7.81
N PRO A 374 4.05 -27.02 -8.16
CA PRO A 374 3.39 -28.15 -8.80
C PRO A 374 2.21 -28.74 -8.00
N TRP A 375 2.30 -28.73 -6.66
CA TRP A 375 1.21 -29.22 -5.80
C TRP A 375 -0.08 -28.38 -5.90
N LEU A 376 -0.02 -27.18 -6.47
CA LEU A 376 -1.19 -26.34 -6.65
C LEU A 376 -2.24 -26.96 -7.60
N ALA A 377 -1.79 -27.79 -8.54
CA ALA A 377 -2.68 -28.49 -9.46
C ALA A 377 -3.59 -29.49 -8.75
N ASP A 378 -3.12 -30.10 -7.65
CA ASP A 378 -3.87 -31.13 -6.91
C ASP A 378 -4.66 -30.55 -5.72
N HIS A 379 -4.21 -29.41 -5.16
CA HIS A 379 -4.74 -28.88 -3.90
C HIS A 379 -5.33 -27.46 -4.02
N GLY A 380 -5.29 -26.83 -5.19
CA GLY A 380 -5.72 -25.43 -5.38
C GLY A 380 -6.83 -25.29 -6.42
N GLU A 381 -7.88 -24.55 -6.07
CA GLU A 381 -8.92 -24.09 -6.98
C GLU A 381 -8.75 -22.57 -7.19
N GLU A 382 -8.59 -22.12 -8.45
CA GLU A 382 -8.47 -20.70 -8.79
C GLU A 382 -9.82 -20.00 -8.55
N LEU A 383 -9.89 -19.11 -7.57
CA LEU A 383 -11.07 -18.31 -7.27
C LEU A 383 -11.20 -17.11 -8.19
N CYS A 384 -10.11 -16.39 -8.41
CA CYS A 384 -10.09 -15.23 -9.30
C CYS A 384 -8.68 -14.82 -9.71
N VAL A 385 -8.63 -14.01 -10.76
CA VAL A 385 -7.43 -13.30 -11.21
C VAL A 385 -7.66 -11.79 -11.14
N HIS A 386 -6.79 -11.10 -10.44
CA HIS A 386 -6.76 -9.65 -10.43
C HIS A 386 -5.76 -9.14 -11.47
N THR A 387 -6.17 -8.12 -12.24
CA THR A 387 -5.28 -7.37 -13.12
C THR A 387 -5.16 -5.94 -12.61
N TYR A 388 -3.91 -5.53 -12.35
CA TYR A 388 -3.61 -4.22 -11.78
C TYR A 388 -3.09 -3.29 -12.88
N HIS A 389 -3.95 -2.40 -13.38
CA HIS A 389 -3.60 -1.44 -14.43
C HIS A 389 -4.49 -0.18 -14.39
N ARG A 390 -4.13 0.86 -15.17
CA ARG A 390 -4.89 2.12 -15.30
C ARG A 390 -5.20 2.74 -13.94
N ASN A 391 -6.49 2.89 -13.62
CA ASN A 391 -6.96 3.50 -12.36
C ASN A 391 -6.84 2.59 -11.14
N TRP A 392 -6.47 1.31 -11.32
CA TRP A 392 -6.32 0.30 -10.27
C TRP A 392 -4.94 -0.39 -10.33
N PRO A 393 -3.83 0.36 -10.31
CA PRO A 393 -2.48 -0.21 -10.42
C PRO A 393 -2.03 -0.88 -9.12
N CYS A 394 -0.96 -1.67 -9.17
CA CYS A 394 -0.27 -2.14 -7.96
C CYS A 394 0.25 -0.95 -7.15
N ASN A 395 0.96 -0.05 -7.81
CA ASN A 395 1.42 1.21 -7.22
C ASN A 395 1.19 2.37 -8.20
N ARG A 396 0.76 3.53 -7.70
CA ARG A 396 0.56 4.74 -8.52
C ARG A 396 1.87 5.40 -8.95
N ALA A 397 2.91 5.25 -8.14
CA ALA A 397 4.27 5.60 -8.49
C ALA A 397 5.19 4.43 -8.11
N PRO A 398 6.21 4.10 -8.91
CA PRO A 398 7.22 3.13 -8.54
C PRO A 398 7.92 3.54 -7.24
N GLN A 399 8.47 2.56 -6.54
CA GLN A 399 9.27 2.83 -5.35
C GLN A 399 10.58 3.53 -5.78
N GLY A 400 10.87 4.69 -5.20
CA GLY A 400 11.99 5.56 -5.58
C GLY A 400 11.65 6.60 -6.63
N ALA A 401 10.41 6.60 -7.16
CA ALA A 401 9.88 7.63 -8.04
C ALA A 401 8.58 8.22 -7.47
N GLU A 402 8.51 8.32 -6.14
CA GLU A 402 7.38 8.92 -5.45
C GLU A 402 7.23 10.39 -5.83
N LEU A 403 5.98 10.80 -5.98
CA LEU A 403 5.61 12.18 -6.29
C LEU A 403 5.48 13.03 -5.00
N PRO A 404 5.60 14.35 -5.07
CA PRO A 404 5.51 15.19 -3.88
C PRO A 404 4.11 15.18 -3.26
N SER A 405 4.01 15.23 -1.93
CA SER A 405 2.75 15.43 -1.21
C SER A 405 2.22 16.86 -1.38
N ASP A 406 3.12 17.81 -1.45
CA ASP A 406 2.84 19.21 -1.73
C ASP A 406 2.96 19.49 -3.23
N VAL A 407 1.93 20.06 -3.83
CA VAL A 407 1.91 20.44 -5.24
C VAL A 407 2.00 21.96 -5.45
N GLY A 408 2.31 22.71 -4.39
CA GLY A 408 2.43 24.16 -4.40
C GLY A 408 1.13 24.91 -4.11
N VAL A 409 0.01 24.22 -3.94
CA VAL A 409 -1.26 24.85 -3.56
C VAL A 409 -1.42 24.78 -2.04
N ASP A 410 -1.37 25.95 -1.41
CA ASP A 410 -1.50 26.06 0.04
C ASP A 410 -2.87 25.51 0.52
N GLY A 411 -2.88 24.73 1.59
CA GLY A 411 -4.07 24.04 2.09
C GLY A 411 -4.40 22.72 1.38
N ILE A 412 -3.65 22.30 0.34
CA ILE A 412 -3.81 20.99 -0.29
C ILE A 412 -2.59 20.10 -0.03
N ARG A 413 -2.82 18.87 0.41
CA ARG A 413 -1.76 17.83 0.52
C ARG A 413 -2.26 16.50 -0.04
N LEU A 414 -1.35 15.74 -0.63
CA LEU A 414 -1.64 14.40 -1.10
C LEU A 414 -1.15 13.35 -0.09
N VAL A 415 -1.93 12.28 -0.01
CA VAL A 415 -1.58 11.04 0.70
C VAL A 415 -1.84 9.84 -0.20
N GLY A 416 -1.35 8.68 0.16
CA GLY A 416 -1.56 7.45 -0.60
C GLY A 416 -0.27 6.92 -1.23
N ASP A 417 -0.41 5.92 -2.08
CA ASP A 417 0.74 5.18 -2.62
C ASP A 417 1.53 5.90 -3.72
N GLY A 418 1.09 7.06 -4.16
CA GLY A 418 1.86 7.96 -5.04
C GLY A 418 2.91 8.81 -4.30
N VAL A 419 2.75 8.96 -2.98
CA VAL A 419 3.56 9.84 -2.10
C VAL A 419 4.13 9.09 -0.89
N LYS A 420 4.52 7.84 -1.08
CA LYS A 420 5.09 7.01 -0.01
C LYS A 420 6.38 7.61 0.56
N GLY A 421 6.62 7.40 1.85
CA GLY A 421 7.90 7.73 2.44
C GLY A 421 9.02 6.84 1.91
N HIS A 422 10.18 7.43 1.67
CA HIS A 422 11.34 6.80 1.02
C HIS A 422 11.73 5.45 1.65
N GLY A 423 11.77 4.41 0.83
CA GLY A 423 12.11 3.04 1.22
C GLY A 423 11.06 2.31 2.08
N TRP A 424 9.88 2.90 2.30
CA TRP A 424 8.75 2.22 2.93
C TRP A 424 7.80 1.67 1.88
N MET A 425 7.47 0.39 1.96
CA MET A 425 6.64 -0.31 0.98
C MET A 425 5.14 -0.27 1.33
N MET A 426 4.28 -0.39 0.32
CA MET A 426 2.84 -0.62 0.48
C MET A 426 2.20 0.38 1.48
N VAL A 427 1.37 -0.12 2.39
CA VAL A 427 0.69 0.68 3.44
C VAL A 427 1.63 1.36 4.43
N GLU A 428 2.84 0.84 4.59
CA GLU A 428 3.84 1.46 5.47
C GLU A 428 4.32 2.82 4.90
N GLY A 429 4.53 2.86 3.58
CA GLY A 429 4.87 4.10 2.89
C GLY A 429 3.75 5.12 2.95
N ILE A 430 2.50 4.67 2.80
CA ILE A 430 1.30 5.52 2.96
C ILE A 430 1.26 6.10 4.37
N ALA A 431 1.36 5.23 5.39
CA ALA A 431 1.27 5.63 6.79
C ALA A 431 2.40 6.57 7.23
N SER A 432 3.59 6.43 6.64
CA SER A 432 4.73 7.30 6.97
C SER A 432 4.54 8.76 6.52
N ASN A 433 3.67 9.00 5.52
CA ASN A 433 3.38 10.33 4.99
C ASN A 433 2.16 11.01 5.68
N VAL A 434 1.22 10.23 6.22
CA VAL A 434 -0.02 10.77 6.81
C VAL A 434 0.22 11.83 7.90
N PRO A 435 1.12 11.63 8.89
CA PRO A 435 1.31 12.62 9.94
C PRO A 435 1.79 13.98 9.43
N GLY A 436 2.70 13.99 8.45
CA GLY A 436 3.20 15.23 7.84
C GLY A 436 2.09 15.96 7.09
N ALA A 437 1.35 15.26 6.23
CA ALA A 437 0.26 15.86 5.46
C ALA A 437 -0.85 16.43 6.37
N VAL A 438 -1.18 15.73 7.47
CA VAL A 438 -2.17 16.20 8.45
C VAL A 438 -1.66 17.45 9.17
N ALA A 439 -0.41 17.45 9.64
CA ALA A 439 0.17 18.62 10.33
C ALA A 439 0.19 19.87 9.42
N ASP A 440 0.59 19.66 8.15
CA ASP A 440 0.65 20.76 7.18
C ASP A 440 -0.72 21.39 6.96
N VAL A 441 -1.78 20.60 6.68
CA VAL A 441 -3.12 21.15 6.44
C VAL A 441 -3.74 21.75 7.71
N SER A 442 -3.49 21.16 8.90
CA SER A 442 -3.97 21.74 10.16
C SER A 442 -3.37 23.11 10.45
N SER A 443 -2.15 23.35 10.01
CA SER A 443 -1.47 24.66 10.21
C SER A 443 -2.02 25.76 9.31
N THR A 444 -2.82 25.42 8.30
CA THR A 444 -3.40 26.37 7.32
C THR A 444 -4.88 26.70 7.60
N MET A 445 -5.51 26.02 8.51
CA MET A 445 -6.88 26.23 8.99
C MET A 445 -6.92 27.04 10.27
#